data_f60a2f5c4b8213c3a43f10c7653dfe30
#
_entry.id   f60a2f5c4b8213c3a43f10c7653dfe30
#
_cell.length_a   1.000
_cell.length_b   1.000
_cell.length_c   1.000
_cell.angle_alpha   90.00
_cell.angle_beta   90.00
_cell.angle_gamma   90.00
#
_symmetry.space_group_name_H-M   'P 1'
#
loop_
_entity.id
_entity.type
_entity.pdbx_description
1 polymer ?
#
loop_
_entity_poly.entity_id
_entity_poly.type
_entity_poly.pdbx_seq_one_letter_code
_entity_poly.pdbx_strand_id
1 'polypeptide(L)'
;MQSAAAPRHRLGAMRVYLGSDHAGYELKNRLVEWLRSAGHEPVDCGPHIYDAADDYPPFCLRAAERTAQDSEAMGIVVGGSGNGEQMAANKVKGVRCALAWSEETASLAREHNNANVVSLGARMHTTDEALKFVETFLNTPFSHGDRHERRIDMLSAYEITGQLPPVPPHHPES
;
A
#
# COMPACT_ATOMS: atom_id res chain seq x y z
N MET A 1 4.19 39.31 -2.52
CA MET A 1 3.17 38.59 -3.28
C MET A 1 3.47 37.08 -3.13
N GLN A 2 2.77 36.42 -2.21
CA GLN A 2 2.91 34.97 -2.03
C GLN A 2 2.04 34.29 -3.12
N SER A 3 2.69 33.54 -4.00
CA SER A 3 2.02 32.68 -4.96
C SER A 3 1.27 31.60 -4.19
N ALA A 4 -0.06 31.67 -4.20
CA ALA A 4 -0.91 30.61 -3.70
C ALA A 4 -0.70 29.37 -4.60
N ALA A 5 -0.14 28.31 -4.04
CA ALA A 5 -0.05 27.02 -4.72
C ALA A 5 -1.47 26.56 -5.09
N ALA A 6 -1.67 26.21 -6.37
CA ALA A 6 -2.93 25.68 -6.85
C ALA A 6 -3.37 24.47 -6.00
N PRO A 7 -4.66 24.29 -5.70
CA PRO A 7 -5.14 23.17 -4.93
C PRO A 7 -4.79 21.88 -5.71
N ARG A 8 -3.96 21.02 -5.10
CA ARG A 8 -3.71 19.68 -5.62
C ARG A 8 -5.06 18.99 -5.73
N HIS A 9 -5.37 18.43 -6.89
CA HIS A 9 -6.59 17.65 -7.10
C HIS A 9 -6.64 16.54 -6.06
N ARG A 10 -7.45 16.75 -5.04
CA ARG A 10 -7.69 15.78 -4.00
C ARG A 10 -8.52 14.66 -4.60
N LEU A 11 -7.94 13.46 -4.72
CA LEU A 11 -8.73 12.27 -4.98
C LEU A 11 -9.81 12.19 -3.88
N GLY A 12 -11.07 11.88 -4.25
CA GLY A 12 -12.19 11.88 -3.32
C GLY A 12 -12.00 10.95 -2.11
N ALA A 13 -12.95 10.96 -1.18
CA ALA A 13 -12.95 10.09 -0.01
C ALA A 13 -12.82 8.61 -0.42
N MET A 14 -11.91 7.89 0.24
CA MET A 14 -11.65 6.47 -0.01
C MET A 14 -11.89 5.67 1.26
N ARG A 15 -12.31 4.41 1.08
CA ARG A 15 -12.22 3.40 2.12
C ARG A 15 -10.79 2.89 2.18
N VAL A 16 -10.22 2.80 3.39
CA VAL A 16 -8.84 2.38 3.60
C VAL A 16 -8.82 1.31 4.68
N TYR A 17 -8.39 0.10 4.31
CA TYR A 17 -8.25 -1.04 5.23
C TYR A 17 -6.85 -1.04 5.84
N LEU A 18 -6.75 -1.16 7.17
CA LEU A 18 -5.48 -1.14 7.87
C LEU A 18 -5.27 -2.41 8.69
N GLY A 19 -4.05 -2.92 8.66
CA GLY A 19 -3.62 -4.03 9.51
C GLY A 19 -2.18 -3.83 9.97
N SER A 20 -1.85 -4.34 11.16
CA SER A 20 -0.50 -4.24 11.70
C SER A 20 -0.19 -5.41 12.64
N ASP A 21 0.98 -5.36 13.25
CA ASP A 21 1.31 -6.09 14.48
C ASP A 21 1.52 -5.11 15.64
N HIS A 22 2.07 -5.62 16.77
CA HIS A 22 2.40 -4.80 17.93
C HIS A 22 3.38 -3.65 17.59
N ALA A 23 4.35 -3.87 16.71
CA ALA A 23 5.32 -2.85 16.33
C ALA A 23 4.67 -1.69 15.55
N GLY A 24 3.64 -1.99 14.77
CA GLY A 24 2.88 -1.01 14.00
C GLY A 24 1.59 -0.52 14.67
N TYR A 25 1.27 -1.02 15.86
CA TYR A 25 0.01 -0.74 16.54
C TYR A 25 -0.27 0.75 16.76
N GLU A 26 0.67 1.49 17.33
CA GLU A 26 0.52 2.92 17.58
C GLU A 26 0.41 3.72 16.28
N LEU A 27 1.28 3.44 15.31
CA LEU A 27 1.24 4.11 14.02
C LEU A 27 -0.07 3.81 13.28
N LYS A 28 -0.55 2.56 13.30
CA LYS A 28 -1.86 2.21 12.73
C LYS A 28 -2.98 3.05 13.35
N ASN A 29 -3.02 3.16 14.67
CA ASN A 29 -4.04 3.96 15.35
C ASN A 29 -3.96 5.44 14.99
N ARG A 30 -2.77 6.00 14.88
CA ARG A 30 -2.56 7.38 14.41
C ARG A 30 -3.02 7.57 12.96
N LEU A 31 -2.76 6.59 12.11
CA LEU A 31 -3.24 6.60 10.72
C LEU A 31 -4.78 6.55 10.64
N VAL A 32 -5.43 5.74 11.48
CA VAL A 32 -6.90 5.68 11.54
C VAL A 32 -7.48 7.06 11.88
N GLU A 33 -6.93 7.72 12.89
CA GLU A 33 -7.38 9.08 13.29
C GLU A 33 -7.13 10.09 12.17
N TRP A 34 -5.94 10.07 11.59
CA TRP A 34 -5.58 10.98 10.50
C TRP A 34 -6.47 10.79 9.27
N LEU A 35 -6.72 9.55 8.87
CA LEU A 35 -7.60 9.23 7.75
C LEU A 35 -9.02 9.78 7.93
N ARG A 36 -9.59 9.65 9.14
CA ARG A 36 -10.89 10.25 9.46
C ARG A 36 -10.86 11.77 9.32
N SER A 37 -9.83 12.41 9.86
CA SER A 37 -9.68 13.87 9.77
C SER A 37 -9.47 14.35 8.34
N ALA A 38 -8.88 13.53 7.49
CA ALA A 38 -8.67 13.79 6.06
C ALA A 38 -9.92 13.51 5.20
N GLY A 39 -10.99 13.00 5.79
CA GLY A 39 -12.25 12.71 5.09
C GLY A 39 -12.33 11.33 4.47
N HIS A 40 -11.42 10.43 4.80
CA HIS A 40 -11.46 9.04 4.38
C HIS A 40 -12.24 8.16 5.37
N GLU A 41 -12.57 6.93 4.95
CA GLU A 41 -13.24 5.93 5.78
C GLU A 41 -12.22 4.83 6.15
N PRO A 42 -11.53 4.93 7.30
CA PRO A 42 -10.63 3.87 7.73
C PRO A 42 -11.40 2.69 8.30
N VAL A 43 -10.97 1.48 7.94
CA VAL A 43 -11.46 0.21 8.49
C VAL A 43 -10.27 -0.49 9.15
N ASP A 44 -10.27 -0.52 10.46
CA ASP A 44 -9.24 -1.15 11.26
C ASP A 44 -9.44 -2.67 11.29
N CYS A 45 -8.54 -3.41 10.64
CA CYS A 45 -8.52 -4.87 10.59
C CYS A 45 -7.72 -5.50 11.75
N GLY A 46 -7.23 -4.70 12.66
CA GLY A 46 -6.53 -5.15 13.86
C GLY A 46 -5.00 -5.04 13.81
N PRO A 47 -4.37 -5.30 14.97
CA PRO A 47 -5.00 -5.65 16.24
C PRO A 47 -5.73 -4.46 16.88
N HIS A 48 -6.79 -4.76 17.62
CA HIS A 48 -7.53 -3.73 18.38
C HIS A 48 -7.02 -3.56 19.81
N ILE A 49 -6.23 -4.53 20.27
CA ILE A 49 -5.59 -4.55 21.60
C ILE A 49 -4.10 -4.80 21.38
N TYR A 50 -3.27 -4.05 22.09
CA TYR A 50 -1.83 -4.25 22.04
C TYR A 50 -1.43 -5.58 22.70
N ASP A 51 -0.69 -6.41 21.99
CA ASP A 51 -0.07 -7.63 22.46
C ASP A 51 1.36 -7.70 21.92
N ALA A 52 2.35 -7.57 22.79
CA ALA A 52 3.77 -7.58 22.42
C ALA A 52 4.24 -8.89 21.74
N ALA A 53 3.45 -9.95 21.83
CA ALA A 53 3.75 -11.26 21.27
C ALA A 53 2.91 -11.62 20.05
N ASP A 54 2.14 -10.69 19.50
CA ASP A 54 1.31 -10.96 18.35
C ASP A 54 2.10 -11.14 17.05
N ASP A 55 1.47 -11.80 16.10
CA ASP A 55 2.00 -12.04 14.76
C ASP A 55 1.29 -11.14 13.73
N TYR A 56 2.04 -10.57 12.77
CA TYR A 56 1.49 -9.67 11.75
C TYR A 56 0.59 -10.37 10.70
N PRO A 57 0.82 -11.63 10.27
CA PRO A 57 0.08 -12.21 9.16
C PRO A 57 -1.44 -12.21 9.30
N PRO A 58 -2.04 -12.53 10.45
CA PRO A 58 -3.50 -12.53 10.57
C PRO A 58 -4.14 -11.18 10.25
N PHE A 59 -3.52 -10.09 10.63
CA PHE A 59 -4.04 -8.74 10.45
C PHE A 59 -3.74 -8.19 9.07
N CYS A 60 -2.51 -8.39 8.59
CA CYS A 60 -2.09 -7.90 7.28
C CYS A 60 -2.80 -8.63 6.14
N LEU A 61 -2.99 -9.95 6.25
CA LEU A 61 -3.76 -10.71 5.27
C LEU A 61 -5.22 -10.26 5.21
N ARG A 62 -5.86 -9.98 6.36
CA ARG A 62 -7.23 -9.47 6.38
C ARG A 62 -7.37 -8.12 5.70
N ALA A 63 -6.48 -7.19 6.00
CA ALA A 63 -6.47 -5.88 5.35
C ALA A 63 -6.28 -6.01 3.83
N ALA A 64 -5.35 -6.86 3.41
CA ALA A 64 -5.07 -7.12 2.01
C ALA A 64 -6.26 -7.78 1.28
N GLU A 65 -6.88 -8.81 1.86
CA GLU A 65 -8.05 -9.46 1.27
C GLU A 65 -9.21 -8.49 1.10
N ARG A 66 -9.51 -7.70 2.12
CA ARG A 66 -10.58 -6.70 2.04
C ARG A 66 -10.30 -5.65 0.98
N THR A 67 -9.04 -5.22 0.86
CA THR A 67 -8.63 -4.29 -0.21
C THR A 67 -8.83 -4.92 -1.59
N ALA A 68 -8.45 -6.18 -1.78
CA ALA A 68 -8.62 -6.88 -3.06
C ALA A 68 -10.09 -7.08 -3.45
N GLN A 69 -10.99 -7.21 -2.48
CA GLN A 69 -12.43 -7.37 -2.69
C GLN A 69 -13.17 -6.06 -2.93
N ASP A 70 -12.53 -4.93 -2.72
CA ASP A 70 -13.11 -3.58 -2.85
C ASP A 70 -12.27 -2.75 -3.82
N SER A 71 -12.69 -2.70 -5.09
CA SER A 71 -11.94 -2.02 -6.16
C SER A 71 -11.75 -0.52 -5.95
N GLU A 72 -12.56 0.10 -5.09
CA GLU A 72 -12.50 1.51 -4.75
C GLU A 72 -11.62 1.79 -3.51
N ALA A 73 -11.16 0.73 -2.83
CA ALA A 73 -10.41 0.87 -1.60
C ALA A 73 -8.89 0.84 -1.81
N MET A 74 -8.20 1.33 -0.80
CA MET A 74 -6.75 1.18 -0.60
C MET A 74 -6.49 0.44 0.71
N GLY A 75 -5.28 -0.12 0.83
CA GLY A 75 -4.85 -0.81 2.04
C GLY A 75 -3.56 -0.23 2.60
N ILE A 76 -3.40 -0.34 3.91
CA ILE A 76 -2.18 0.03 4.64
C ILE A 76 -1.84 -1.11 5.59
N VAL A 77 -0.61 -1.61 5.50
CA VAL A 77 -0.07 -2.57 6.45
C VAL A 77 1.16 -1.99 7.15
N VAL A 78 1.27 -2.20 8.45
CA VAL A 78 2.29 -1.55 9.27
C VAL A 78 2.96 -2.57 10.18
N GLY A 79 4.27 -2.59 10.15
CA GLY A 79 5.08 -3.39 11.07
C GLY A 79 6.30 -2.63 11.56
N GLY A 80 7.27 -3.30 12.11
CA GLY A 80 8.53 -2.69 12.54
C GLY A 80 9.35 -2.17 11.36
N SER A 81 9.61 -3.02 10.38
CA SER A 81 10.29 -2.66 9.12
C SER A 81 9.33 -2.53 7.93
N GLY A 82 8.18 -3.18 7.99
CA GLY A 82 7.23 -3.29 6.89
C GLY A 82 7.53 -4.43 5.91
N ASN A 83 8.66 -5.12 6.04
CA ASN A 83 9.06 -6.17 5.10
C ASN A 83 8.11 -7.38 5.13
N GLY A 84 7.86 -7.93 6.31
CA GLY A 84 6.97 -9.09 6.46
C GLY A 84 5.53 -8.75 6.08
N GLU A 85 5.08 -7.59 6.44
CA GLU A 85 3.75 -7.06 6.15
C GLU A 85 3.55 -6.90 4.63
N GLN A 86 4.56 -6.38 3.92
CA GLN A 86 4.56 -6.32 2.46
C GLN A 86 4.48 -7.72 1.84
N MET A 87 5.30 -8.64 2.32
CA MET A 87 5.32 -10.02 1.83
C MET A 87 3.96 -10.70 2.03
N ALA A 88 3.35 -10.55 3.22
CA ALA A 88 2.03 -11.09 3.53
C ALA A 88 0.96 -10.53 2.59
N ALA A 89 0.88 -9.21 2.46
CA ALA A 89 -0.11 -8.57 1.61
C ALA A 89 -0.01 -9.02 0.15
N ASN A 90 1.21 -9.19 -0.38
CA ASN A 90 1.44 -9.66 -1.74
C ASN A 90 1.12 -11.15 -1.97
N LYS A 91 0.83 -11.92 -0.92
CA LYS A 91 0.30 -13.29 -1.07
C LYS A 91 -1.17 -13.31 -1.49
N VAL A 92 -1.88 -12.21 -1.32
CA VAL A 92 -3.28 -12.11 -1.68
C VAL A 92 -3.42 -11.76 -3.16
N LYS A 93 -4.19 -12.57 -3.90
CA LYS A 93 -4.47 -12.30 -5.33
C LYS A 93 -5.13 -10.94 -5.51
N GLY A 94 -4.65 -10.18 -6.48
CA GLY A 94 -5.14 -8.85 -6.79
C GLY A 94 -4.52 -7.74 -5.94
N VAL A 95 -3.61 -8.07 -5.01
CA VAL A 95 -2.86 -7.09 -4.22
C VAL A 95 -1.49 -6.83 -4.85
N ARG A 96 -1.19 -5.56 -5.02
CA ARG A 96 0.16 -5.05 -5.27
C ARG A 96 0.52 -4.12 -4.12
N CYS A 97 1.30 -4.66 -3.20
CA CYS A 97 1.75 -3.95 -2.01
C CYS A 97 3.19 -3.48 -2.20
N ALA A 98 3.41 -2.19 -2.02
CA ALA A 98 4.73 -1.57 -2.07
C ALA A 98 5.19 -1.15 -0.67
N LEU A 99 6.47 -1.37 -0.37
CA LEU A 99 7.11 -0.82 0.82
C LEU A 99 7.49 0.63 0.55
N ALA A 100 6.86 1.57 1.25
CA ALA A 100 7.20 2.98 1.17
C ALA A 100 8.26 3.35 2.22
N TRP A 101 9.38 3.89 1.74
CA TRP A 101 10.48 4.36 2.60
C TRP A 101 10.88 5.80 2.28
N SER A 102 10.15 6.45 1.36
CA SER A 102 10.23 7.87 1.05
C SER A 102 8.93 8.33 0.38
N GLU A 103 8.72 9.64 0.28
CA GLU A 103 7.60 10.18 -0.50
C GLU A 103 7.69 9.77 -1.97
N GLU A 104 8.91 9.77 -2.52
CA GLU A 104 9.14 9.36 -3.91
C GLU A 104 8.71 7.91 -4.15
N THR A 105 9.13 6.97 -3.30
CA THR A 105 8.74 5.55 -3.46
C THR A 105 7.25 5.33 -3.26
N ALA A 106 6.60 6.08 -2.38
CA ALA A 106 5.15 6.07 -2.20
C ALA A 106 4.42 6.57 -3.47
N SER A 107 4.91 7.64 -4.07
CA SER A 107 4.38 8.18 -5.32
C SER A 107 4.54 7.20 -6.48
N LEU A 108 5.75 6.67 -6.68
CA LEU A 108 6.06 5.74 -7.76
C LEU A 108 5.29 4.41 -7.66
N ALA A 109 5.00 3.95 -6.45
CA ALA A 109 4.16 2.77 -6.23
C ALA A 109 2.77 2.92 -6.87
N ARG A 110 2.21 4.11 -6.81
CA ARG A 110 0.94 4.43 -7.45
C ARG A 110 1.11 4.71 -8.93
N GLU A 111 1.99 5.64 -9.26
CA GLU A 111 2.16 6.14 -10.62
C GLU A 111 2.58 5.05 -11.62
N HIS A 112 3.50 4.17 -11.22
CA HIS A 112 4.06 3.14 -12.09
C HIS A 112 3.42 1.75 -11.89
N ASN A 113 3.07 1.39 -10.66
CA ASN A 113 2.67 0.03 -10.34
C ASN A 113 1.19 -0.12 -10.00
N ASN A 114 0.45 0.98 -9.98
CA ASN A 114 -0.93 1.00 -9.53
C ASN A 114 -1.13 0.17 -8.24
N ALA A 115 -0.19 0.34 -7.29
CA ALA A 115 -0.24 -0.37 -6.02
C ALA A 115 -1.52 -0.01 -5.27
N ASN A 116 -2.21 -1.00 -4.73
CA ASN A 116 -3.43 -0.79 -3.96
C ASN A 116 -3.21 -0.94 -2.45
N VAL A 117 -2.03 -1.41 -2.04
CA VAL A 117 -1.62 -1.49 -0.64
C VAL A 117 -0.24 -0.86 -0.47
N VAL A 118 -0.05 -0.13 0.61
CA VAL A 118 1.25 0.39 1.02
C VAL A 118 1.66 -0.23 2.36
N SER A 119 2.92 -0.63 2.46
CA SER A 119 3.52 -1.12 3.70
C SER A 119 4.46 -0.08 4.30
N LEU A 120 4.43 0.05 5.62
CA LEU A 120 5.22 1.02 6.38
C LEU A 120 5.99 0.36 7.50
N GLY A 121 7.20 0.85 7.76
CA GLY A 121 8.03 0.47 8.89
C GLY A 121 7.96 1.50 10.02
N ALA A 122 7.20 1.21 11.09
CA ALA A 122 7.00 2.13 12.21
C ALA A 122 8.29 2.43 12.99
N ARG A 123 9.27 1.52 12.96
CA ARG A 123 10.59 1.70 13.60
C ARG A 123 11.61 2.37 12.69
N MET A 124 11.29 2.53 11.42
CA MET A 124 12.22 3.05 10.41
C MET A 124 12.00 4.54 10.13
N HIS A 125 10.84 5.07 10.47
CA HIS A 125 10.43 6.44 10.18
C HIS A 125 9.72 7.07 11.38
N THR A 126 9.72 8.39 11.45
CA THR A 126 8.87 9.12 12.39
C THR A 126 7.39 8.99 11.98
N THR A 127 6.49 9.23 12.91
CA THR A 127 5.05 9.24 12.62
C THR A 127 4.71 10.25 11.53
N ASP A 128 5.29 11.45 11.57
CA ASP A 128 5.04 12.50 10.57
C ASP A 128 5.52 12.09 9.18
N GLU A 129 6.70 11.46 9.07
CA GLU A 129 7.19 10.91 7.80
C GLU A 129 6.24 9.84 7.25
N ALA A 130 5.81 8.90 8.09
CA ALA A 130 4.91 7.83 7.68
C ALA A 130 3.54 8.36 7.23
N LEU A 131 2.98 9.35 7.94
CA LEU A 131 1.76 10.05 7.53
C LEU A 131 1.93 10.71 6.15
N LYS A 132 3.09 11.32 5.92
CA LYS A 132 3.40 11.96 4.64
C LYS A 132 3.49 10.96 3.49
N PHE A 133 4.07 9.79 3.73
CA PHE A 133 4.10 8.72 2.72
C PHE A 133 2.70 8.23 2.37
N VAL A 134 1.83 8.07 3.36
CA VAL A 134 0.43 7.67 3.15
C VAL A 134 -0.33 8.74 2.39
N GLU A 135 -0.18 10.01 2.77
CA GLU A 135 -0.80 11.14 2.06
C GLU A 135 -0.40 11.15 0.58
N THR A 136 0.90 11.00 0.32
CA THR A 136 1.45 10.93 -1.05
C THR A 136 0.89 9.74 -1.81
N PHE A 137 0.88 8.56 -1.20
CA PHE A 137 0.33 7.33 -1.79
C PHE A 137 -1.15 7.51 -2.17
N LEU A 138 -1.98 7.99 -1.24
CA LEU A 138 -3.43 8.14 -1.49
C LEU A 138 -3.76 9.23 -2.52
N ASN A 139 -2.91 10.23 -2.68
CA ASN A 139 -3.14 11.37 -3.58
C ASN A 139 -2.45 11.24 -4.95
N THR A 140 -1.72 10.16 -5.20
CA THR A 140 -1.05 9.94 -6.49
C THR A 140 -1.89 9.02 -7.37
N PRO A 141 -2.36 9.46 -8.54
CA PRO A 141 -3.07 8.62 -9.48
C PRO A 141 -2.11 7.67 -10.22
N PHE A 142 -2.66 6.59 -10.78
CA PHE A 142 -1.93 5.75 -11.73
C PHE A 142 -1.73 6.49 -13.05
N SER A 143 -0.54 6.35 -13.65
CA SER A 143 -0.20 7.08 -14.88
C SER A 143 -0.92 6.60 -16.13
N HIS A 144 -1.41 5.36 -16.14
CA HIS A 144 -1.95 4.68 -17.34
C HIS A 144 -0.99 4.64 -18.54
N GLY A 145 0.33 4.74 -18.26
CA GLY A 145 1.34 4.62 -19.30
C GLY A 145 1.42 3.18 -19.84
N ASP A 146 1.46 3.03 -21.18
CA ASP A 146 1.43 1.72 -21.86
C ASP A 146 2.42 0.70 -21.29
N ARG A 147 3.66 1.13 -21.00
CA ARG A 147 4.67 0.25 -20.44
C ARG A 147 4.34 -0.19 -19.02
N HIS A 148 3.69 0.67 -18.23
CA HIS A 148 3.28 0.35 -16.86
C HIS A 148 2.12 -0.63 -16.85
N GLU A 149 1.10 -0.39 -17.66
CA GLU A 149 -0.04 -1.30 -17.84
C GLU A 149 0.44 -2.68 -18.31
N ARG A 150 1.26 -2.74 -19.35
CA ARG A 150 1.80 -4.00 -19.87
C ARG A 150 2.53 -4.82 -18.81
N ARG A 151 3.35 -4.19 -17.97
CA ARG A 151 4.09 -4.86 -16.90
C ARG A 151 3.16 -5.37 -15.80
N ILE A 152 2.16 -4.58 -15.42
CA ILE A 152 1.15 -5.00 -14.45
C ILE A 152 0.34 -6.18 -15.00
N ASP A 153 -0.03 -6.16 -16.27
CA ASP A 153 -0.76 -7.25 -16.92
C ASP A 153 0.05 -8.56 -16.92
N MET A 154 1.36 -8.49 -17.14
CA MET A 154 2.25 -9.66 -17.03
C MET A 154 2.26 -10.25 -15.62
N LEU A 155 2.33 -9.40 -14.58
CA LEU A 155 2.26 -9.85 -13.18
C LEU A 155 0.90 -10.48 -12.87
N SER A 156 -0.18 -9.87 -13.32
CA SER A 156 -1.55 -10.36 -13.10
C SER A 156 -1.78 -11.69 -13.82
N ALA A 157 -1.31 -11.83 -15.04
CA ALA A 157 -1.40 -13.07 -15.80
C ALA A 157 -0.63 -14.21 -15.12
N TYR A 158 0.59 -13.94 -14.66
CA TYR A 158 1.37 -14.92 -13.89
C TYR A 158 0.67 -15.33 -12.59
N GLU A 159 0.11 -14.38 -11.86
CA GLU A 159 -0.64 -14.66 -10.63
C GLU A 159 -1.83 -15.59 -10.86
N ILE A 160 -2.54 -15.41 -11.96
CA ILE A 160 -3.73 -16.19 -12.30
C ILE A 160 -3.36 -17.58 -12.86
N THR A 161 -2.37 -17.65 -13.73
CA THR A 161 -2.07 -18.86 -14.54
C THR A 161 -0.86 -19.65 -14.04
N GLY A 162 0.05 -19.02 -13.31
CA GLY A 162 1.35 -19.60 -12.96
C GLY A 162 2.32 -19.75 -14.15
N GLN A 163 1.96 -19.24 -15.32
CA GLN A 163 2.81 -19.30 -16.51
C GLN A 163 3.70 -18.06 -16.60
N LEU A 164 4.99 -18.30 -16.81
CA LEU A 164 5.96 -17.22 -16.97
C LEU A 164 5.67 -16.42 -18.25
N PRO A 165 5.78 -15.09 -18.21
CA PRO A 165 5.76 -14.30 -19.42
C PRO A 165 6.97 -14.62 -20.29
N PRO A 166 6.85 -14.56 -21.63
CA PRO A 166 7.94 -14.90 -22.53
C PRO A 166 9.12 -13.95 -22.38
N VAL A 167 10.34 -14.50 -22.41
CA VAL A 167 11.58 -13.72 -22.42
C VAL A 167 11.85 -13.23 -23.86
N PRO A 168 12.40 -12.03 -24.07
CA PRO A 168 12.77 -11.56 -25.40
C PRO A 168 13.70 -12.52 -26.13
N PRO A 169 13.59 -12.68 -27.48
CA PRO A 169 14.31 -13.71 -28.24
C PRO A 169 15.84 -13.67 -28.15
N HIS A 170 16.41 -12.50 -27.83
CA HIS A 170 17.87 -12.32 -27.67
C HIS A 170 18.38 -12.66 -26.24
N HIS A 171 17.49 -13.11 -25.36
CA HIS A 171 17.81 -13.60 -24.02
C HIS A 171 17.38 -15.06 -23.94
N PRO A 172 18.24 -16.03 -24.28
CA PRO A 172 17.86 -17.43 -24.19
C PRO A 172 17.53 -17.81 -22.75
N GLU A 173 16.48 -18.61 -22.58
CA GLU A 173 16.17 -19.20 -21.29
C GLU A 173 17.34 -20.12 -20.87
N SER A 174 17.87 -19.89 -19.67
CA SER A 174 18.94 -20.71 -19.10
C SER A 174 18.36 -21.96 -18.43
#